data_ae8cc09629ff1e8628e3494905b7cf98
#
_entry.id   ae8cc09629ff1e8628e3494905b7cf98
#
_cell.length_a   1.000
_cell.length_b   1.000
_cell.length_c   1.000
_cell.angle_alpha   90.00
_cell.angle_beta   90.00
_cell.angle_gamma   90.00
#
_symmetry.space_group_name_H-M   'P 1'
#
loop_
_entity.id
_entity.type
_entity.pdbx_description
1 polymer ?
#
loop_
_entity_poly.entity_id
_entity_poly.type
_entity_poly.pdbx_seq_one_letter_code
_entity_poly.pdbx_strand_id
1 'polypeptide(L)'
;VRQGKVLAFMPCKGGSGATFLASNIAYVLAALENKRVILIDFNLQFGDASLFVHDGSAKTTVADVARQIQRLDGSFLSSSLIQVLPNFGVLAAPDEPEKAAEIKLEHIKPLLQVAIKHYDFVVLDIGRSLDAISIQCLDQADYIFPVLQQTLPFIRDAKRLINTFFSLGYPAEKIRLIVNR
;
A
#
# COMPACT_ATOMS: atom_id res chain seq x y z
N VAL A 1 -8.01 22.69 -1.32
CA VAL A 1 -6.98 21.80 -1.90
C VAL A 1 -7.57 20.40 -1.94
N ARG A 2 -7.66 19.80 -3.12
CA ARG A 2 -8.17 18.42 -3.28
C ARG A 2 -7.15 17.45 -2.69
N GLN A 3 -7.53 16.73 -1.65
CA GLN A 3 -6.69 15.69 -1.05
C GLN A 3 -6.63 14.46 -1.96
N GLY A 4 -5.49 13.76 -1.97
CA GLY A 4 -5.30 12.51 -2.68
C GLY A 4 -6.18 11.40 -2.13
N LYS A 5 -6.40 10.35 -2.96
CA LYS A 5 -7.13 9.15 -2.60
C LYS A 5 -6.18 8.03 -2.18
N VAL A 6 -6.54 7.31 -1.14
CA VAL A 6 -5.80 6.16 -0.62
C VAL A 6 -6.47 4.88 -1.12
N LEU A 7 -5.72 4.09 -1.89
CA LEU A 7 -6.14 2.83 -2.48
C LEU A 7 -5.33 1.69 -1.87
N ALA A 8 -5.97 0.81 -1.12
CA ALA A 8 -5.29 -0.32 -0.47
C ALA A 8 -5.55 -1.62 -1.25
N PHE A 9 -4.49 -2.31 -1.64
CA PHE A 9 -4.55 -3.62 -2.30
C PHE A 9 -4.08 -4.69 -1.32
N MET A 10 -4.82 -5.78 -1.24
CA MET A 10 -4.40 -6.92 -0.42
C MET A 10 -4.81 -8.24 -1.04
N PRO A 11 -4.01 -9.30 -0.87
CA PRO A 11 -4.37 -10.63 -1.36
C PRO A 11 -5.42 -11.27 -0.46
N CYS A 12 -6.42 -11.92 -1.05
CA CYS A 12 -7.30 -12.83 -0.31
C CYS A 12 -6.54 -14.09 0.15
N LYS A 13 -5.52 -14.46 -0.63
CA LYS A 13 -4.62 -15.58 -0.38
C LYS A 13 -3.30 -15.32 -1.11
N GLY A 14 -2.21 -15.94 -0.69
CA GLY A 14 -0.92 -15.87 -1.37
C GLY A 14 -1.01 -16.29 -2.84
N GLY A 15 -0.27 -15.60 -3.71
CA GLY A 15 -0.27 -15.86 -5.14
C GLY A 15 -1.44 -15.25 -5.93
N SER A 16 -2.20 -14.33 -5.33
CA SER A 16 -3.32 -13.65 -6.02
C SER A 16 -2.89 -12.60 -7.06
N GLY A 17 -1.65 -12.13 -7.00
CA GLY A 17 -1.13 -11.05 -7.85
C GLY A 17 -1.44 -9.65 -7.34
N ALA A 18 -1.76 -9.48 -6.06
CA ALA A 18 -2.11 -8.17 -5.48
C ALA A 18 -0.97 -7.16 -5.61
N THR A 19 0.27 -7.53 -5.29
CA THR A 19 1.45 -6.66 -5.42
C THR A 19 1.69 -6.24 -6.88
N PHE A 20 1.58 -7.19 -7.81
CA PHE A 20 1.69 -6.92 -9.24
C PHE A 20 0.63 -5.92 -9.70
N LEU A 21 -0.62 -6.11 -9.31
CA LEU A 21 -1.72 -5.21 -9.66
C LEU A 21 -1.53 -3.82 -9.06
N ALA A 22 -1.17 -3.73 -7.78
CA ALA A 22 -0.92 -2.46 -7.11
C ALA A 22 0.17 -1.66 -7.84
N SER A 23 1.28 -2.31 -8.18
CA SER A 23 2.41 -1.69 -8.88
C SER A 23 2.02 -1.22 -10.29
N ASN A 24 1.29 -2.04 -11.04
CA ASN A 24 0.87 -1.69 -12.40
C ASN A 24 -0.21 -0.62 -12.42
N ILE A 25 -1.18 -0.65 -11.52
CA ILE A 25 -2.20 0.40 -11.42
C ILE A 25 -1.56 1.73 -11.05
N ALA A 26 -0.63 1.75 -10.11
CA ALA A 26 0.13 2.94 -9.75
C ALA A 26 0.89 3.51 -10.97
N TYR A 27 1.56 2.65 -11.73
CA TYR A 27 2.27 3.04 -12.94
C TYR A 27 1.32 3.62 -14.01
N VAL A 28 0.20 2.98 -14.27
CA VAL A 28 -0.79 3.42 -15.27
C VAL A 28 -1.40 4.77 -14.89
N LEU A 29 -1.75 4.97 -13.63
CA LEU A 29 -2.28 6.26 -13.14
C LEU A 29 -1.28 7.39 -13.36
N ALA A 30 0.00 7.12 -13.19
CA ALA A 30 1.04 8.12 -13.43
C ALA A 30 1.34 8.33 -14.92
N ALA A 31 1.53 7.23 -15.67
CA ALA A 31 1.99 7.29 -17.05
C ALA A 31 0.88 7.72 -18.04
N LEU A 32 -0.33 7.23 -17.87
CA LEU A 32 -1.44 7.47 -18.80
C LEU A 32 -2.38 8.58 -18.33
N GLU A 33 -2.63 8.67 -17.04
CA GLU A 33 -3.54 9.66 -16.48
C GLU A 33 -2.84 10.91 -15.94
N ASN A 34 -1.51 10.94 -16.04
CA ASN A 34 -0.65 12.05 -15.58
C ASN A 34 -0.92 12.46 -14.12
N LYS A 35 -1.18 11.48 -13.25
CA LYS A 35 -1.39 11.70 -11.82
C LYS A 35 -0.08 11.62 -11.06
N ARG A 36 0.01 12.33 -9.94
CA ARG A 36 1.10 12.19 -8.98
C ARG A 36 0.79 10.99 -8.08
N VAL A 37 1.61 9.96 -8.13
CA VAL A 37 1.35 8.69 -7.46
C VAL A 37 2.51 8.29 -6.56
N ILE A 38 2.17 7.84 -5.35
CA ILE A 38 3.09 7.16 -4.45
C ILE A 38 2.57 5.74 -4.19
N LEU A 39 3.45 4.77 -4.32
CA LEU A 39 3.21 3.39 -3.88
C LEU A 39 3.98 3.15 -2.58
N ILE A 40 3.29 2.77 -1.52
CA ILE A 40 3.90 2.45 -0.23
C ILE A 40 3.74 0.96 0.03
N ASP A 41 4.85 0.28 0.24
CA ASP A 41 4.88 -1.14 0.53
C ASP A 41 4.77 -1.39 2.03
N PHE A 42 3.57 -1.81 2.47
CA PHE A 42 3.28 -2.25 3.82
C PHE A 42 3.21 -3.76 3.97
N ASN A 43 3.62 -4.51 2.95
CA ASN A 43 3.83 -5.94 3.07
C ASN A 43 5.16 -6.22 3.77
N LEU A 44 5.20 -6.00 5.08
CA LEU A 44 6.44 -5.94 5.87
C LEU A 44 7.14 -7.28 6.05
N GLN A 45 6.47 -8.40 5.72
CA GLN A 45 7.06 -9.74 5.79
C GLN A 45 7.65 -10.20 4.45
N PHE A 46 7.06 -9.76 3.32
CA PHE A 46 7.38 -10.22 1.98
C PHE A 46 7.29 -9.08 0.96
N GLY A 47 7.75 -7.89 1.34
CA GLY A 47 7.62 -6.69 0.53
C GLY A 47 8.51 -6.72 -0.71
N ASP A 48 7.90 -6.84 -1.86
CA ASP A 48 8.57 -6.89 -3.18
C ASP A 48 8.01 -5.85 -4.16
N ALA A 49 7.17 -4.91 -3.72
CA ALA A 49 6.53 -3.95 -4.63
C ALA A 49 7.55 -3.16 -5.45
N SER A 50 8.69 -2.83 -4.86
CA SER A 50 9.77 -2.12 -5.55
C SER A 50 10.39 -2.94 -6.70
N LEU A 51 10.42 -4.27 -6.59
CA LEU A 51 11.01 -5.16 -7.60
C LEU A 51 10.22 -5.16 -8.92
N PHE A 52 8.92 -4.84 -8.87
CA PHE A 52 8.09 -4.76 -10.09
C PHE A 52 8.32 -3.48 -10.89
N VAL A 53 9.00 -2.50 -10.34
CA VAL A 53 9.16 -1.18 -10.95
C VAL A 53 10.61 -0.68 -10.96
N HIS A 54 11.52 -1.33 -10.24
CA HIS A 54 12.92 -0.91 -10.12
C HIS A 54 13.85 -2.09 -9.82
N ASP A 55 15.01 -2.13 -10.51
CA ASP A 55 16.09 -3.06 -10.24
C ASP A 55 17.08 -2.46 -9.23
N GLY A 56 17.18 -3.06 -8.06
CA GLY A 56 18.11 -2.66 -7.02
C GLY A 56 17.50 -2.56 -5.62
N SER A 57 18.36 -2.44 -4.61
CA SER A 57 17.91 -2.27 -3.23
C SER A 57 17.53 -0.82 -2.95
N ALA A 58 16.45 -0.63 -2.19
CA ALA A 58 16.05 0.69 -1.73
C ALA A 58 17.03 1.22 -0.68
N LYS A 59 17.47 2.47 -0.84
CA LYS A 59 18.33 3.15 0.15
C LYS A 59 17.52 3.59 1.37
N THR A 60 16.26 3.94 1.18
CA THR A 60 15.34 4.42 2.22
C THR A 60 14.07 3.61 2.17
N THR A 61 13.58 3.19 3.33
CA THR A 61 12.39 2.36 3.49
C THR A 61 11.34 3.03 4.38
N VAL A 62 10.16 2.40 4.49
CA VAL A 62 9.11 2.84 5.42
C VAL A 62 9.65 2.94 6.85
N ALA A 63 10.55 2.04 7.28
CA ALA A 63 11.14 2.07 8.61
C ALA A 63 11.99 3.32 8.84
N ASP A 64 12.76 3.76 7.84
CA ASP A 64 13.58 4.97 7.93
C ASP A 64 12.71 6.23 8.06
N VAL A 65 11.62 6.29 7.31
CA VAL A 65 10.64 7.38 7.39
C VAL A 65 9.93 7.37 8.75
N ALA A 66 9.52 6.20 9.23
CA ALA A 66 8.88 6.03 10.54
C ALA A 66 9.77 6.54 11.68
N ARG A 67 11.06 6.22 11.62
CA ARG A 67 12.06 6.67 12.61
C ARG A 67 12.17 8.18 12.73
N GLN A 68 11.88 8.90 11.66
CA GLN A 68 11.95 10.36 11.58
C GLN A 68 10.56 11.00 11.36
N ILE A 69 9.50 10.36 11.81
CA ILE A 69 8.11 10.77 11.53
C ILE A 69 7.80 12.20 11.98
N GLN A 70 8.42 12.65 13.05
CA GLN A 70 8.24 14.01 13.57
C GLN A 70 8.78 15.11 12.65
N ARG A 71 9.67 14.74 11.72
CA ARG A 71 10.30 15.66 10.76
C ARG A 71 9.75 15.46 9.35
N LEU A 72 8.77 14.57 9.18
CA LEU A 72 8.24 14.22 7.87
C LEU A 72 7.45 15.38 7.27
N ASP A 73 7.86 15.78 6.08
CA ASP A 73 7.16 16.71 5.19
C ASP A 73 7.18 16.16 3.75
N GLY A 74 6.58 16.91 2.83
CA GLY A 74 6.51 16.48 1.43
C GLY A 74 7.87 16.34 0.76
N SER A 75 8.84 17.19 1.08
CA SER A 75 10.20 17.15 0.53
C SER A 75 10.96 15.94 1.05
N PHE A 76 10.89 15.67 2.35
CA PHE A 76 11.50 14.50 2.95
C PHE A 76 10.87 13.20 2.39
N LEU A 77 9.55 13.15 2.29
CA LEU A 77 8.86 11.98 1.71
C LEU A 77 9.31 11.75 0.26
N SER A 78 9.29 12.78 -0.58
CA SER A 78 9.71 12.69 -1.98
C SER A 78 11.15 12.18 -2.13
N SER A 79 12.08 12.68 -1.31
CA SER A 79 13.50 12.27 -1.35
C SER A 79 13.72 10.83 -0.85
N SER A 80 12.74 10.27 -0.14
CA SER A 80 12.80 8.89 0.39
C SER A 80 12.34 7.84 -0.62
N LEU A 81 11.76 8.25 -1.75
CA LEU A 81 11.18 7.34 -2.73
C LEU A 81 12.21 6.85 -3.76
N ILE A 82 12.00 5.62 -4.22
CA ILE A 82 12.56 5.16 -5.49
C ILE A 82 11.75 5.83 -6.59
N GLN A 83 12.38 6.71 -7.38
CA GLN A 83 11.70 7.42 -8.45
C GLN A 83 11.62 6.53 -9.69
N VAL A 84 10.39 6.17 -10.10
CA VAL A 84 10.12 5.32 -11.27
C VAL A 84 9.80 6.18 -12.49
N LEU A 85 8.93 7.17 -12.33
CA LEU A 85 8.60 8.21 -13.30
C LEU A 85 8.73 9.57 -12.60
N PRO A 86 8.78 10.70 -13.33
CA PRO A 86 8.82 12.02 -12.70
C PRO A 86 7.68 12.26 -11.70
N ASN A 87 6.54 11.61 -11.91
CA ASN A 87 5.32 11.70 -11.11
C ASN A 87 4.94 10.40 -10.37
N PHE A 88 5.83 9.41 -10.35
CA PHE A 88 5.59 8.15 -9.64
C PHE A 88 6.83 7.70 -8.86
N GLY A 89 6.67 7.55 -7.54
CA GLY A 89 7.69 7.05 -6.64
C GLY A 89 7.19 5.92 -5.75
N VAL A 90 8.12 5.07 -5.29
CA VAL A 90 7.86 3.93 -4.41
C VAL A 90 8.61 4.10 -3.10
N LEU A 91 7.88 3.98 -1.99
CA LEU A 91 8.47 3.83 -0.66
C LEU A 91 8.52 2.35 -0.33
N ALA A 92 9.72 1.78 -0.33
CA ALA A 92 9.94 0.35 -0.17
C ALA A 92 9.73 -0.13 1.27
N ALA A 93 9.33 -1.39 1.41
CA ALA A 93 9.37 -2.08 2.69
C ALA A 93 10.83 -2.35 3.10
N PRO A 94 11.13 -2.41 4.42
CA PRO A 94 12.44 -2.82 4.89
C PRO A 94 12.69 -4.31 4.60
N ASP A 95 13.93 -4.65 4.25
CA ASP A 95 14.35 -6.02 3.96
C ASP A 95 14.57 -6.85 5.24
N GLU A 96 14.82 -6.17 6.36
CA GLU A 96 15.16 -6.81 7.63
C GLU A 96 13.95 -6.80 8.58
N PRO A 97 13.56 -7.96 9.16
CA PRO A 97 12.45 -8.05 10.11
C PRO A 97 12.59 -7.13 11.32
N GLU A 98 13.82 -6.90 11.78
CA GLU A 98 14.11 -6.01 12.91
C GLU A 98 13.73 -4.57 12.58
N LYS A 99 14.01 -4.12 11.36
CA LYS A 99 13.62 -2.80 10.87
C LYS A 99 12.12 -2.68 10.67
N ALA A 100 11.48 -3.75 10.20
CA ALA A 100 10.02 -3.79 10.08
C ALA A 100 9.34 -3.61 11.45
N ALA A 101 9.91 -4.16 12.50
CA ALA A 101 9.39 -4.02 13.88
C ALA A 101 9.50 -2.58 14.44
N GLU A 102 10.29 -1.71 13.83
CA GLU A 102 10.38 -0.29 14.21
C GLU A 102 9.16 0.52 13.77
N ILE A 103 8.38 0.02 12.81
CA ILE A 103 7.16 0.66 12.32
C ILE A 103 6.06 0.45 13.35
N LYS A 104 5.53 1.54 13.91
CA LYS A 104 4.47 1.52 14.93
C LYS A 104 3.15 2.04 14.37
N LEU A 105 2.05 1.72 15.05
CA LEU A 105 0.71 2.20 14.68
C LEU A 105 0.65 3.72 14.56
N GLU A 106 1.28 4.42 15.48
CA GLU A 106 1.33 5.88 15.54
C GLU A 106 2.02 6.54 14.34
N HIS A 107 2.82 5.78 13.58
CA HIS A 107 3.50 6.29 12.38
C HIS A 107 2.62 6.32 11.14
N ILE A 108 1.57 5.48 11.09
CA ILE A 108 0.79 5.27 9.86
C ILE A 108 -0.01 6.51 9.47
N LYS A 109 -0.79 7.04 10.39
CA LYS A 109 -1.65 8.20 10.10
C LYS A 109 -0.84 9.44 9.71
N PRO A 110 0.23 9.84 10.41
CA PRO A 110 1.05 10.96 9.98
C PRO A 110 1.68 10.77 8.60
N LEU A 111 2.19 9.57 8.29
CA LEU A 111 2.75 9.26 6.99
C LEU A 111 1.71 9.44 5.87
N LEU A 112 0.53 8.86 6.03
CA LEU A 112 -0.53 8.95 5.02
C LEU A 112 -1.08 10.38 4.90
N GLN A 113 -1.14 11.14 5.98
CA GLN A 113 -1.54 12.55 5.94
C GLN A 113 -0.60 13.41 5.11
N VAL A 114 0.71 13.19 5.19
CA VAL A 114 1.68 13.87 4.33
C VAL A 114 1.52 13.40 2.89
N ALA A 115 1.37 12.10 2.66
CA ALA A 115 1.22 11.54 1.32
C ALA A 115 -0.01 12.09 0.58
N ILE A 116 -1.18 12.15 1.19
CA ILE A 116 -2.41 12.65 0.54
C ILE A 116 -2.39 14.15 0.22
N LYS A 117 -1.52 14.91 0.86
CA LYS A 117 -1.33 16.35 0.54
C LYS A 117 -0.50 16.56 -0.72
N HIS A 118 0.41 15.64 -1.04
CA HIS A 118 1.40 15.80 -2.10
C HIS A 118 1.17 14.89 -3.31
N TYR A 119 0.32 13.87 -3.19
CA TYR A 119 0.03 12.91 -4.26
C TYR A 119 -1.46 12.83 -4.53
N ASP A 120 -1.83 12.62 -5.79
CA ASP A 120 -3.23 12.45 -6.21
C ASP A 120 -3.74 11.06 -5.82
N PHE A 121 -2.86 10.05 -5.87
CA PHE A 121 -3.14 8.69 -5.43
C PHE A 121 -2.02 8.16 -4.53
N VAL A 122 -2.43 7.61 -3.41
CA VAL A 122 -1.57 6.88 -2.47
C VAL A 122 -1.97 5.41 -2.54
N VAL A 123 -1.16 4.60 -3.19
CA VAL A 123 -1.41 3.17 -3.37
C VAL A 123 -0.67 2.41 -2.27
N LEU A 124 -1.39 1.60 -1.51
CA LEU A 124 -0.85 0.78 -0.44
C LEU A 124 -0.84 -0.68 -0.86
N ASP A 125 0.31 -1.32 -0.80
CA ASP A 125 0.43 -2.77 -0.94
C ASP A 125 0.42 -3.40 0.45
N ILE A 126 -0.72 -4.00 0.81
CA ILE A 126 -0.95 -4.60 2.12
C ILE A 126 -0.69 -6.11 2.03
N GLY A 127 0.04 -6.65 3.01
CA GLY A 127 0.22 -8.10 3.12
C GLY A 127 -1.10 -8.82 3.44
N ARG A 128 -1.08 -10.14 3.33
CA ARG A 128 -2.26 -10.98 3.60
C ARG A 128 -2.65 -11.06 5.07
N SER A 129 -1.76 -10.69 5.97
CA SER A 129 -2.01 -10.72 7.41
C SER A 129 -2.78 -9.47 7.84
N LEU A 130 -3.90 -9.65 8.54
CA LEU A 130 -4.66 -8.56 9.17
C LEU A 130 -4.08 -8.24 10.55
N ASP A 131 -2.82 -7.86 10.60
CA ASP A 131 -2.20 -7.34 11.81
C ASP A 131 -2.63 -5.88 12.09
N ALA A 132 -2.20 -5.35 13.22
CA ALA A 132 -2.60 -4.03 13.67
C ALA A 132 -2.15 -2.92 12.71
N ILE A 133 -0.97 -3.05 12.09
CA ILE A 133 -0.46 -2.09 11.09
C ILE A 133 -1.34 -2.13 9.83
N SER A 134 -1.65 -3.33 9.32
CA SER A 134 -2.51 -3.51 8.15
C SER A 134 -3.90 -2.92 8.38
N ILE A 135 -4.52 -3.19 9.54
CA ILE A 135 -5.83 -2.64 9.90
C ILE A 135 -5.77 -1.10 9.94
N GLN A 136 -4.73 -0.53 10.52
CA GLN A 136 -4.57 0.93 10.55
C GLN A 136 -4.46 1.53 9.13
N CYS A 137 -3.76 0.86 8.23
CA CYS A 137 -3.71 1.26 6.82
C CYS A 137 -5.08 1.17 6.15
N LEU A 138 -5.82 0.09 6.38
CA LEU A 138 -7.16 -0.11 5.84
C LEU A 138 -8.17 0.91 6.38
N ASP A 139 -8.06 1.29 7.65
CA ASP A 139 -8.89 2.34 8.25
C ASP A 139 -8.72 3.69 7.52
N GLN A 140 -7.51 3.99 7.07
CA GLN A 140 -7.18 5.23 6.34
C GLN A 140 -7.51 5.16 4.84
N ALA A 141 -7.76 3.98 4.29
CA ALA A 141 -8.03 3.81 2.87
C ALA A 141 -9.41 4.35 2.48
N ASP A 142 -9.49 4.99 1.31
CA ASP A 142 -10.76 5.35 0.68
C ASP A 142 -11.40 4.13 0.04
N TYR A 143 -10.58 3.26 -0.58
CA TYR A 143 -11.01 2.00 -1.18
C TYR A 143 -10.05 0.88 -0.82
N ILE A 144 -10.62 -0.30 -0.55
CA ILE A 144 -9.89 -1.55 -0.31
C ILE A 144 -10.18 -2.48 -1.49
N PHE A 145 -9.11 -2.99 -2.11
CA PHE A 145 -9.17 -3.91 -3.25
C PHE A 145 -8.64 -5.29 -2.83
N PRO A 146 -9.50 -6.18 -2.31
CA PRO A 146 -9.13 -7.57 -2.12
C PRO A 146 -8.94 -8.23 -3.48
N VAL A 147 -7.83 -8.94 -3.68
CA VAL A 147 -7.48 -9.59 -4.95
C VAL A 147 -7.55 -11.10 -4.77
N LEU A 148 -8.32 -11.75 -5.64
CA LEU A 148 -8.48 -13.21 -5.66
C LEU A 148 -8.33 -13.78 -7.08
N GLN A 149 -8.09 -15.09 -7.13
CA GLN A 149 -8.20 -15.89 -8.35
C GLN A 149 -9.49 -16.72 -8.34
N GLN A 150 -9.98 -17.12 -9.51
CA GLN A 150 -11.22 -17.88 -9.65
C GLN A 150 -11.06 -19.37 -9.30
N THR A 151 -10.69 -19.66 -8.07
CA THR A 151 -10.66 -21.03 -7.53
C THR A 151 -11.45 -21.11 -6.23
N LEU A 152 -11.98 -22.29 -5.91
CA LEU A 152 -12.78 -22.48 -4.69
C LEU A 152 -12.05 -22.04 -3.39
N PRO A 153 -10.76 -22.37 -3.19
CA PRO A 153 -10.05 -21.90 -1.99
C PRO A 153 -9.99 -20.37 -1.90
N PHE A 154 -9.73 -19.68 -3.02
CA PHE A 154 -9.70 -18.21 -3.05
C PHE A 154 -11.06 -17.58 -2.77
N ILE A 155 -12.14 -18.15 -3.34
CA ILE A 155 -13.51 -17.66 -3.11
C ILE A 155 -13.87 -17.77 -1.63
N ARG A 156 -13.53 -18.90 -1.00
CA ARG A 156 -13.77 -19.11 0.44
C ARG A 156 -13.00 -18.09 1.29
N ASP A 157 -11.73 -17.88 0.99
CA ASP A 157 -10.89 -16.95 1.74
C ASP A 157 -11.33 -15.50 1.50
N ALA A 158 -11.76 -15.15 0.28
CA ALA A 158 -12.35 -13.85 -0.02
C ALA A 158 -13.61 -13.58 0.80
N LYS A 159 -14.50 -14.56 0.91
CA LYS A 159 -15.71 -14.45 1.73
C LYS A 159 -15.37 -14.20 3.21
N ARG A 160 -14.40 -14.92 3.75
CA ARG A 160 -13.92 -14.74 5.12
C ARG A 160 -13.36 -13.34 5.34
N LEU A 161 -12.53 -12.88 4.40
CA LEU A 161 -11.90 -11.56 4.46
C LEU A 161 -12.95 -10.45 4.42
N ILE A 162 -13.92 -10.52 3.51
CA ILE A 162 -15.01 -9.54 3.40
C ILE A 162 -15.86 -9.51 4.67
N ASN A 163 -16.19 -10.67 5.24
CA ASN A 163 -16.91 -10.75 6.50
C ASN A 163 -16.12 -10.10 7.65
N THR A 164 -14.79 -10.27 7.66
CA THR A 164 -13.92 -9.59 8.63
C THR A 164 -13.98 -8.08 8.45
N PHE A 165 -13.95 -7.58 7.22
CA PHE A 165 -14.09 -6.14 6.95
C PHE A 165 -15.41 -5.58 7.46
N PHE A 166 -16.52 -6.28 7.25
CA PHE A 166 -17.81 -5.87 7.78
C PHE A 166 -17.83 -5.88 9.32
N SER A 167 -17.17 -6.86 9.94
CA SER A 167 -17.03 -6.91 11.41
C SER A 167 -16.18 -5.74 11.94
N LEU A 168 -15.24 -5.22 11.15
CA LEU A 168 -14.46 -4.04 11.47
C LEU A 168 -15.22 -2.74 11.23
N GLY A 169 -16.45 -2.81 10.72
CA GLY A 169 -17.32 -1.66 10.47
C GLY A 169 -17.08 -0.96 9.13
N TYR A 170 -16.34 -1.58 8.20
CA TYR A 170 -16.14 -0.99 6.88
C TYR A 170 -17.42 -1.05 6.05
N PRO A 171 -17.82 0.07 5.42
CA PRO A 171 -19.01 0.10 4.55
C PRO A 171 -18.74 -0.68 3.26
N ALA A 172 -19.79 -1.25 2.68
CA ALA A 172 -19.68 -2.04 1.44
C ALA A 172 -19.07 -1.23 0.27
N GLU A 173 -19.35 0.07 0.20
CA GLU A 173 -18.85 0.96 -0.84
C GLU A 173 -17.33 1.13 -0.82
N LYS A 174 -16.70 0.91 0.33
CA LYS A 174 -15.24 0.97 0.51
C LYS A 174 -14.55 -0.27 -0.09
N ILE A 175 -15.25 -1.39 -0.20
CA ILE A 175 -14.69 -2.69 -0.61
C ILE A 175 -14.96 -2.91 -2.10
N ARG A 176 -13.88 -3.09 -2.88
CA ARG A 176 -13.91 -3.29 -4.34
C ARG A 176 -13.13 -4.56 -4.69
N LEU A 177 -13.83 -5.66 -4.83
CA LEU A 177 -13.22 -6.96 -5.11
C LEU A 177 -12.61 -6.99 -6.53
N ILE A 178 -11.38 -7.49 -6.64
CA ILE A 178 -10.71 -7.71 -7.92
C ILE A 178 -10.52 -9.20 -8.13
N VAL A 179 -10.98 -9.68 -9.28
CA VAL A 179 -10.74 -11.05 -9.74
C VAL A 179 -9.63 -11.04 -10.77
N ASN A 180 -8.48 -11.61 -10.40
CA ASN A 180 -7.32 -11.75 -11.26
C ASN A 180 -7.26 -13.19 -11.80
N ARG A 181 -6.92 -13.35 -13.06
CA ARG A 181 -6.84 -14.67 -13.73
C ARG A 181 -5.43 -15.19 -13.81
#